data_048aef8bd1c538348a9eb07d6b9983f3
#
_entry.id   048aef8bd1c538348a9eb07d6b9983f3
#
_cell.length_a   1.000
_cell.length_b   1.000
_cell.length_c   1.000
_cell.angle_alpha   90.00
_cell.angle_beta   90.00
_cell.angle_gamma   90.00
#
_symmetry.space_group_name_H-M   'P 1'
#
loop_
_entity.id
_entity.type
_entity.pdbx_description
1 polymer ?
#
loop_
_entity_poly.entity_id
_entity_poly.type
_entity_poly.pdbx_seq_one_letter_code
_entity_poly.pdbx_strand_id
1 'polypeptide(L)' 'MSLSEEITMLRKRVKEQDKEIRRLKEENEFLEEASAFFAASRRNSAKTRE' A
#
# COMPACT_ATOMS: atom_id res chain seq x y z
N MET A 1 33.19 -9.93 8.92
CA MET A 1 31.81 -10.31 9.21
C MET A 1 31.65 -11.83 9.10
N SER A 2 31.07 -12.49 10.08
CA SER A 2 30.86 -13.93 10.01
C SER A 2 29.66 -14.25 9.13
N LEU A 3 29.60 -15.48 8.63
CA LEU A 3 28.51 -15.96 7.80
C LEU A 3 27.17 -15.91 8.55
N SER A 4 27.19 -16.25 9.84
CA SER A 4 25.98 -16.21 10.64
C SER A 4 25.46 -14.79 10.88
N GLU A 5 26.34 -13.82 11.03
CA GLU A 5 25.97 -12.42 11.13
C GLU A 5 25.36 -11.93 9.84
N GLU A 6 25.95 -12.31 8.72
CA GLU A 6 25.46 -11.95 7.39
C GLU A 6 24.05 -12.52 7.16
N ILE A 7 23.82 -13.78 7.52
CA ILE A 7 22.50 -14.41 7.42
C ILE A 7 21.48 -13.68 8.29
N THR A 8 21.84 -13.31 9.50
CA THR A 8 20.97 -12.59 10.42
C THR A 8 20.58 -11.24 9.86
N MET A 9 21.52 -10.51 9.27
CA MET A 9 21.25 -9.23 8.64
C MET A 9 20.33 -9.36 7.43
N LEU A 10 20.56 -10.37 6.60
CA LEU A 10 19.73 -10.61 5.42
C LEU A 10 18.30 -10.97 5.82
N ARG A 11 18.13 -11.81 6.83
CA ARG A 11 16.80 -12.15 7.35
C ARG A 11 16.04 -10.92 7.87
N LYS A 12 16.77 -10.05 8.55
CA LYS A 12 16.19 -8.80 9.05
C LYS A 12 15.72 -7.91 7.91
N ARG A 13 16.53 -7.77 6.87
CA ARG A 13 16.18 -7.00 5.68
C ARG A 13 14.95 -7.56 4.97
N VAL A 14 14.89 -8.87 4.82
CA VAL A 14 13.73 -9.53 4.20
C VAL A 14 12.47 -9.26 5.00
N LYS A 15 12.52 -9.34 6.32
CA LYS A 15 11.39 -9.04 7.19
C LYS A 15 10.92 -7.60 7.03
N GLU A 16 11.86 -6.66 6.98
CA GLU A 16 11.54 -5.24 6.79
C GLU A 16 10.90 -4.98 5.44
N GLN A 17 11.43 -5.61 4.39
CA GLN A 17 10.87 -5.51 3.04
C GLN A 17 9.47 -6.10 2.96
N ASP A 18 9.23 -7.23 3.60
CA ASP A 18 7.90 -7.85 3.63
C ASP A 18 6.87 -6.94 4.29
N LYS A 19 7.24 -6.30 5.39
CA LYS A 19 6.38 -5.33 6.07
C LYS A 19 6.07 -4.14 5.16
N GLU A 20 7.06 -3.64 4.46
CA GLU A 20 6.90 -2.51 3.57
C GLU A 20 6.01 -2.86 2.38
N ILE A 21 6.18 -4.04 1.81
CA ILE A 21 5.33 -4.51 0.71
C ILE A 21 3.88 -4.63 1.17
N ARG A 22 3.62 -5.18 2.37
CA ARG A 22 2.27 -5.25 2.93
C ARG A 22 1.65 -3.88 3.09
N ARG A 23 2.42 -2.95 3.65
CA ARG A 23 1.94 -1.59 3.87
C ARG A 23 1.59 -0.90 2.56
N LEU A 24 2.46 -1.02 1.56
CA LEU A 24 2.23 -0.43 0.26
C LEU A 24 1.02 -1.06 -0.43
N LYS A 25 0.83 -2.35 -0.26
CA LYS A 25 -0.32 -3.05 -0.81
C LYS A 25 -1.61 -2.57 -0.17
N GLU A 26 -1.63 -2.42 1.15
CA GLU A 26 -2.79 -1.89 1.87
C GLU A 26 -3.10 -0.46 1.49
N GLU A 27 -2.07 0.39 1.36
CA GLU A 27 -2.23 1.76 0.90
C GLU A 27 -2.80 1.80 -0.52
N ASN A 28 -2.34 0.91 -1.38
CA ASN A 28 -2.79 0.84 -2.76
C ASN A 28 -4.26 0.44 -2.84
N GLU A 29 -4.68 -0.56 -2.06
CA GLU A 29 -6.07 -0.97 -1.96
C GLU A 29 -6.94 0.16 -1.43
N PHE A 30 -6.47 0.85 -0.41
CA PHE A 30 -7.18 2.01 0.15
C PHE A 30 -7.35 3.12 -0.90
N LEU A 31 -6.30 3.42 -1.65
CA LEU A 31 -6.36 4.44 -2.69
C LEU A 31 -7.30 4.06 -3.82
N GLU A 32 -7.36 2.78 -4.19
CA GLU A 32 -8.30 2.30 -5.19
C GLU A 32 -9.73 2.47 -4.73
N GLU A 33 -10.04 2.10 -3.51
CA GLU A 33 -11.36 2.28 -2.92
C GLU A 33 -11.74 3.75 -2.80
N ALA A 34 -10.81 4.57 -2.35
CA ALA A 34 -11.02 6.00 -2.24
C ALA A 34 -11.25 6.64 -3.60
N SER A 35 -10.50 6.22 -4.62
CA SER A 35 -10.67 6.70 -5.99
C SER A 35 -12.04 6.35 -6.54
N ALA A 36 -12.49 5.12 -6.32
CA ALA A 36 -13.82 4.68 -6.74
C ALA A 36 -14.91 5.50 -6.04
N PHE A 37 -14.74 5.75 -4.75
CA PHE A 37 -15.67 6.56 -3.98
C PHE A 37 -15.74 8.00 -4.51
N PHE A 38 -14.59 8.61 -4.76
CA PHE A 38 -14.52 9.97 -5.31
C PHE A 38 -15.12 10.05 -6.70
N ALA A 39 -14.90 9.06 -7.53
CA ALA A 39 -15.49 9.03 -8.87
C ALA A 39 -17.02 8.93 -8.80
N ALA A 40 -17.55 8.11 -7.92
CA ALA A 40 -19.00 8.01 -7.71
C ALA A 40 -19.57 9.31 -7.16
N SER A 41 -18.87 9.94 -6.22
CA SER A 41 -19.28 11.23 -5.65
C SER A 41 -19.30 12.33 -6.71
N ARG A 42 -18.32 12.36 -7.60
CA ARG A 42 -18.30 13.32 -8.71
C ARG A 42 -19.47 13.14 -9.66
N ARG A 43 -19.84 11.90 -9.97
CA ARG A 43 -21.00 11.61 -10.80
C ARG A 43 -22.26 12.15 -10.18
N ASN A 44 -22.43 11.92 -8.89
CA ASN A 44 -23.61 12.41 -8.17
C ASN A 44 -23.68 13.93 -8.13
N SER A 45 -22.53 14.57 -7.93
CA SER A 45 -22.46 16.03 -7.94
C SER A 45 -22.80 16.62 -9.33
N ALA A 46 -22.31 15.99 -10.38
CA ALA A 46 -22.61 16.42 -11.74
C ALA A 46 -24.10 16.29 -12.06
N LYS A 47 -24.74 15.22 -11.60
CA LYS A 47 -26.18 15.02 -11.77
C LYS A 47 -27.01 16.03 -10.99
N THR A 48 -26.52 16.41 -9.81
CA THR A 48 -27.25 17.33 -8.94
C THR A 48 -27.22 18.77 -9.47
N ARG A 49 -26.20 19.13 -10.21
CA ARG A 49 -26.05 20.48 -10.76
C ARG A 49 -26.95 20.76 -11.96
N GLU A 50 -27.39 19.73 -12.60
CA GLU A 50 -28.36 19.84 -13.69
C GLU A 50 -29.78 19.94 -13.16
#